data_20a4fd314154480a3f040951c383b34b
#
_entry.id   20a4fd314154480a3f040951c383b34b
#
_cell.length_a   1.000
_cell.length_b   1.000
_cell.length_c   1.000
_cell.angle_alpha   90.00
_cell.angle_beta   90.00
_cell.angle_gamma   90.00
#
_symmetry.space_group_name_H-M   'P 1'
#
loop_
_entity.id
_entity.type
_entity.pdbx_description
1 polymer ?
#
loop_
_entity_poly.entity_id
_entity_poly.type
_entity_poly.pdbx_seq_one_letter_code
_entity_poly.pdbx_strand_id
1 'polypeptide(L)'
;GIFCIVAVFALLAVVMVVTNGAGEQNIGRIFTVFRYSSTWKGRILYDLDALKMIAKYPFGMGYHGYAYVQGRMQTGVYKTLFVHNDWLQAALDLGILPAVLFAAVMLRQLLKGSQSSMQKQILLLIMLRMLIDFDLQFTAIGLLGLLCLDYGKAEGSLKKKTKIEDCIFLTVISVGCIYFCIPFLLDY
;
A
#
# COMPACT_ATOMS: atom_id res chain seq x y z
N GLY A 1 -19.87 8.66 -12.72
CA GLY A 1 -19.20 7.72 -13.53
C GLY A 1 -18.76 6.44 -12.81
N ILE A 2 -17.54 6.36 -12.31
CA ILE A 2 -16.94 5.12 -11.75
C ILE A 2 -17.63 4.66 -10.46
N PHE A 3 -18.08 5.56 -9.61
CA PHE A 3 -18.88 5.20 -8.43
C PHE A 3 -20.15 4.43 -8.80
N CYS A 4 -20.84 4.83 -9.87
CA CYS A 4 -22.01 4.11 -10.35
C CYS A 4 -21.62 2.71 -10.86
N ILE A 5 -20.48 2.58 -11.53
CA ILE A 5 -20.01 1.28 -12.05
C ILE A 5 -19.63 0.35 -10.89
N VAL A 6 -18.87 0.84 -9.92
CA VAL A 6 -18.51 0.05 -8.72
C VAL A 6 -19.73 -0.31 -7.90
N ALA A 7 -20.68 0.63 -7.73
CA ALA A 7 -21.95 0.37 -7.05
C ALA A 7 -22.80 -0.65 -7.80
N VAL A 8 -22.83 -0.60 -9.14
CA VAL A 8 -23.54 -1.58 -9.97
C VAL A 8 -22.89 -2.96 -9.87
N PHE A 9 -21.56 -3.06 -9.93
CA PHE A 9 -20.87 -4.35 -9.76
C PHE A 9 -21.03 -4.91 -8.35
N ALA A 10 -20.99 -4.07 -7.31
CA ALA A 10 -21.25 -4.48 -5.94
C ALA A 10 -22.71 -4.95 -5.78
N LEU A 11 -23.68 -4.22 -6.37
CA LEU A 11 -25.08 -4.60 -6.36
C LEU A 11 -25.32 -5.90 -7.15
N LEU A 12 -24.71 -6.06 -8.32
CA LEU A 12 -24.77 -7.30 -9.11
C LEU A 12 -24.18 -8.49 -8.36
N ALA A 13 -23.06 -8.31 -7.66
CA ALA A 13 -22.46 -9.35 -6.82
C ALA A 13 -23.41 -9.74 -5.67
N VAL A 14 -24.02 -8.76 -4.99
CA VAL A 14 -25.03 -9.00 -3.94
C VAL A 14 -26.25 -9.70 -4.53
N VAL A 15 -26.76 -9.24 -5.67
CA VAL A 15 -27.91 -9.86 -6.34
C VAL A 15 -27.58 -11.30 -6.77
N MET A 16 -26.40 -11.56 -7.34
CA MET A 16 -25.95 -12.93 -7.69
C MET A 16 -25.89 -13.85 -6.44
N VAL A 17 -25.41 -13.34 -5.33
CA VAL A 17 -25.35 -14.11 -4.06
C VAL A 17 -26.76 -14.41 -3.55
N VAL A 18 -27.70 -13.45 -3.65
CA VAL A 18 -29.06 -13.58 -3.14
C VAL A 18 -29.96 -14.43 -4.06
N THR A 19 -29.86 -14.26 -5.40
CA THR A 19 -30.75 -14.92 -6.36
C THR A 19 -30.41 -16.38 -6.63
N ASN A 20 -29.16 -16.82 -6.39
CA ASN A 20 -28.79 -18.23 -6.59
C ASN A 20 -29.27 -19.18 -5.48
N GLY A 21 -30.30 -18.79 -4.73
CA GLY A 21 -30.95 -19.65 -3.72
C GLY A 21 -30.05 -20.10 -2.56
N ALA A 22 -28.84 -19.57 -2.51
CA ALA A 22 -27.81 -19.92 -1.55
C ALA A 22 -27.56 -18.80 -0.53
N GLY A 23 -28.48 -17.82 -0.43
CA GLY A 23 -28.27 -16.57 0.29
C GLY A 23 -27.84 -16.78 1.75
N GLU A 24 -28.55 -17.57 2.53
CA GLU A 24 -28.20 -17.78 3.94
C GLU A 24 -26.96 -18.66 4.12
N GLN A 25 -26.81 -19.70 3.28
CA GLN A 25 -25.64 -20.60 3.38
C GLN A 25 -24.37 -19.93 2.86
N ASN A 26 -24.44 -19.08 1.83
CA ASN A 26 -23.27 -18.39 1.29
C ASN A 26 -22.84 -17.20 2.13
N ILE A 27 -23.78 -16.43 2.68
CA ILE A 27 -23.44 -15.37 3.64
C ILE A 27 -22.82 -15.98 4.89
N GLY A 28 -23.37 -17.06 5.43
CA GLY A 28 -22.78 -17.81 6.52
C GLY A 28 -21.37 -18.33 6.18
N ARG A 29 -21.17 -18.84 4.97
CA ARG A 29 -19.84 -19.29 4.49
C ARG A 29 -18.85 -18.14 4.34
N ILE A 30 -19.26 -16.99 3.82
CA ILE A 30 -18.39 -15.80 3.74
C ILE A 30 -17.97 -15.39 5.15
N PHE A 31 -18.89 -15.28 6.10
CA PHE A 31 -18.58 -14.96 7.49
C PHE A 31 -17.73 -16.05 8.16
N THR A 32 -17.94 -17.34 7.88
CA THR A 32 -17.10 -18.42 8.39
C THR A 32 -15.71 -18.40 7.77
N VAL A 33 -15.56 -18.10 6.48
CA VAL A 33 -14.24 -17.90 5.83
C VAL A 33 -13.49 -16.76 6.48
N PHE A 34 -14.13 -15.61 6.69
CA PHE A 34 -13.50 -14.48 7.41
C PHE A 34 -13.15 -14.83 8.86
N ARG A 35 -14.03 -15.56 9.56
CA ARG A 35 -13.86 -15.89 10.98
C ARG A 35 -12.87 -17.04 11.24
N TYR A 36 -12.76 -17.99 10.31
CA TYR A 36 -11.97 -19.23 10.48
C TYR A 36 -10.80 -19.33 9.49
N SER A 37 -10.64 -18.40 8.52
CA SER A 37 -9.51 -18.51 7.63
C SER A 37 -8.21 -18.27 8.39
N SER A 38 -7.31 -19.22 8.31
CA SER A 38 -5.95 -19.11 8.86
C SER A 38 -5.21 -17.88 8.34
N THR A 39 -5.52 -17.45 7.12
CA THR A 39 -4.92 -16.29 6.44
C THR A 39 -5.23 -14.98 7.16
N TRP A 40 -6.49 -14.73 7.56
CA TRP A 40 -6.84 -13.50 8.29
C TRP A 40 -6.28 -13.47 9.70
N LYS A 41 -6.33 -14.61 10.40
CA LYS A 41 -5.73 -14.73 11.72
C LYS A 41 -4.21 -14.52 11.65
N GLY A 42 -3.58 -15.04 10.60
CA GLY A 42 -2.16 -14.82 10.34
C GLY A 42 -1.84 -13.34 10.14
N ARG A 43 -2.61 -12.61 9.31
CA ARG A 43 -2.40 -11.17 9.07
C ARG A 43 -2.53 -10.34 10.35
N ILE A 44 -3.58 -10.59 11.15
CA ILE A 44 -3.73 -9.91 12.45
C ILE A 44 -2.53 -10.20 13.37
N LEU A 45 -2.02 -11.43 13.38
CA LEU A 45 -0.86 -11.79 14.17
C LEU A 45 0.39 -11.03 13.68
N TYR A 46 0.61 -10.95 12.35
CA TYR A 46 1.73 -10.20 11.78
C TYR A 46 1.65 -8.73 12.12
N ASP A 47 0.46 -8.12 12.05
CA ASP A 47 0.24 -6.71 12.41
C ASP A 47 0.53 -6.45 13.90
N LEU A 48 0.07 -7.33 14.80
CA LEU A 48 0.32 -7.22 16.23
C LEU A 48 1.80 -7.36 16.57
N ASP A 49 2.50 -8.30 15.94
CA ASP A 49 3.93 -8.48 16.13
C ASP A 49 4.72 -7.31 15.50
N ALA A 50 4.28 -6.79 14.35
CA ALA A 50 4.82 -5.58 13.74
C ALA A 50 4.72 -4.37 14.67
N LEU A 51 3.59 -4.15 15.33
CA LEU A 51 3.42 -3.06 16.30
C LEU A 51 4.40 -3.17 17.48
N LYS A 52 4.66 -4.38 17.98
CA LYS A 52 5.67 -4.61 19.04
C LYS A 52 7.09 -4.29 18.54
N MET A 53 7.39 -4.66 17.28
CA MET A 53 8.68 -4.36 16.67
C MET A 53 8.86 -2.85 16.46
N ILE A 54 7.83 -2.14 15.97
CA ILE A 54 7.84 -0.68 15.82
C ILE A 54 8.08 0.01 17.17
N ALA A 55 7.43 -0.45 18.23
CA ALA A 55 7.64 0.11 19.56
C ALA A 55 9.08 -0.07 20.07
N LYS A 56 9.73 -1.17 19.71
CA LYS A 56 11.13 -1.46 20.07
C LYS A 56 12.13 -0.75 19.16
N TYR A 57 11.80 -0.56 17.90
CA TYR A 57 12.65 0.05 16.87
C TYR A 57 11.96 1.28 16.23
N PRO A 58 11.74 2.36 16.99
CA PRO A 58 10.95 3.52 16.52
C PRO A 58 11.60 4.28 15.36
N PHE A 59 12.90 4.12 15.14
CA PHE A 59 13.65 4.72 14.04
C PHE A 59 13.69 3.84 12.79
N GLY A 60 13.00 2.70 12.80
CA GLY A 60 12.99 1.72 11.72
C GLY A 60 14.14 0.72 11.81
N MET A 61 14.02 -0.33 11.00
CA MET A 61 15.00 -1.42 10.94
C MET A 61 15.67 -1.52 9.57
N GLY A 62 15.29 -0.65 8.63
CA GLY A 62 15.71 -0.71 7.24
C GLY A 62 14.94 -1.75 6.44
N TYR A 63 15.13 -1.69 5.12
CA TYR A 63 14.50 -2.61 4.19
C TYR A 63 14.83 -4.07 4.55
N HIS A 64 13.82 -4.94 4.52
CA HIS A 64 13.91 -6.34 4.98
C HIS A 64 14.24 -6.55 6.48
N GLY A 65 14.43 -5.49 7.28
CA GLY A 65 14.73 -5.60 8.71
C GLY A 65 13.70 -6.43 9.47
N TYR A 66 12.42 -6.34 9.07
CA TYR A 66 11.33 -7.16 9.60
C TYR A 66 11.62 -8.66 9.50
N ALA A 67 12.01 -9.14 8.33
CA ALA A 67 12.27 -10.57 8.09
C ALA A 67 13.43 -11.12 8.96
N TYR A 68 14.44 -10.29 9.24
CA TYR A 68 15.57 -10.68 10.09
C TYR A 68 15.23 -10.70 11.59
N VAL A 69 14.40 -9.75 12.03
CA VAL A 69 14.04 -9.62 13.46
C VAL A 69 12.86 -10.51 13.83
N GLN A 70 12.01 -10.86 12.86
CA GLN A 70 10.78 -11.63 13.03
C GLN A 70 10.96 -12.86 13.93
N GLY A 71 11.91 -13.72 13.64
CA GLY A 71 12.10 -14.96 14.38
C GLY A 71 12.44 -14.80 15.87
N ARG A 72 12.83 -13.59 16.29
CA ARG A 72 13.13 -13.27 17.71
C ARG A 72 11.96 -12.64 18.45
N MET A 73 10.99 -12.10 17.74
CA MET A 73 9.92 -11.29 18.34
C MET A 73 8.51 -11.77 17.98
N GLN A 74 8.38 -12.70 17.03
CA GLN A 74 7.08 -13.25 16.63
C GLN A 74 6.43 -14.06 17.77
N THR A 75 5.11 -13.95 17.87
CA THR A 75 4.32 -14.69 18.86
C THR A 75 3.72 -15.98 18.34
N GLY A 76 3.86 -16.26 17.04
CA GLY A 76 3.42 -17.49 16.38
C GLY A 76 4.50 -18.05 15.46
N VAL A 77 4.28 -19.26 14.96
CA VAL A 77 5.19 -19.90 13.98
C VAL A 77 4.78 -19.49 12.59
N TYR A 78 5.49 -18.52 12.02
CA TYR A 78 5.31 -18.06 10.64
C TYR A 78 6.63 -17.52 10.08
N LYS A 79 6.74 -17.46 8.77
CA LYS A 79 7.85 -16.84 8.06
C LYS A 79 7.30 -16.04 6.89
N THR A 80 7.48 -14.74 6.93
CA THR A 80 7.06 -13.84 5.85
C THR A 80 8.11 -12.74 5.66
N LEU A 81 8.28 -12.26 4.43
CA LEU A 81 9.26 -11.20 4.13
C LEU A 81 8.74 -9.83 4.52
N PHE A 82 7.43 -9.62 4.40
CA PHE A 82 6.76 -8.33 4.62
C PHE A 82 5.53 -8.51 5.49
N VAL A 83 5.19 -7.49 6.25
CA VAL A 83 3.88 -7.39 6.90
C VAL A 83 2.82 -7.17 5.83
N HIS A 84 1.67 -7.82 5.94
CA HIS A 84 0.55 -7.62 5.02
C HIS A 84 -0.19 -6.31 5.32
N ASN A 85 0.58 -5.22 5.47
CA ASN A 85 0.11 -3.88 5.75
C ASN A 85 1.24 -2.89 5.43
N ASP A 86 1.14 -2.17 4.32
CA ASP A 86 2.20 -1.26 3.87
C ASP A 86 2.41 -0.07 4.82
N TRP A 87 1.38 0.35 5.56
CA TRP A 87 1.53 1.43 6.54
C TRP A 87 2.43 1.01 7.71
N LEU A 88 2.25 -0.22 8.19
CA LEU A 88 3.11 -0.80 9.22
C LEU A 88 4.49 -1.13 8.66
N GLN A 89 4.57 -1.64 7.42
CA GLN A 89 5.84 -1.89 6.75
C GLN A 89 6.67 -0.62 6.62
N ALA A 90 6.06 0.50 6.21
CA ALA A 90 6.75 1.79 6.15
C ALA A 90 7.31 2.21 7.53
N ALA A 91 6.56 1.99 8.61
CA ALA A 91 7.04 2.29 9.96
C ALA A 91 8.17 1.35 10.42
N LEU A 92 8.14 0.09 10.01
CA LEU A 92 9.22 -0.88 10.29
C LEU A 92 10.49 -0.56 9.52
N ASP A 93 10.38 -0.14 8.27
CA ASP A 93 11.53 0.11 7.40
C ASP A 93 12.14 1.49 7.66
N LEU A 94 11.32 2.53 7.72
CA LEU A 94 11.75 3.94 7.76
C LEU A 94 11.69 4.55 9.17
N GLY A 95 10.92 3.95 10.07
CA GLY A 95 10.61 4.48 11.38
C GLY A 95 9.27 5.22 11.45
N ILE A 96 8.82 5.51 12.68
CA ILE A 96 7.50 6.09 12.95
C ILE A 96 7.34 7.47 12.29
N LEU A 97 8.32 8.36 12.44
CA LEU A 97 8.20 9.74 11.95
C LEU A 97 8.06 9.80 10.42
N PRO A 98 8.93 9.17 9.60
CA PRO A 98 8.75 9.15 8.14
C PRO A 98 7.44 8.47 7.73
N ALA A 99 7.01 7.40 8.40
CA ALA A 99 5.75 6.72 8.09
C ALA A 99 4.54 7.62 8.33
N VAL A 100 4.52 8.37 9.45
CA VAL A 100 3.46 9.35 9.73
C VAL A 100 3.47 10.49 8.71
N LEU A 101 4.65 11.00 8.33
CA LEU A 101 4.77 12.03 7.31
C LEU A 101 4.26 11.52 5.94
N PHE A 102 4.61 10.29 5.57
CA PHE A 102 4.10 9.64 4.36
C PHE A 102 2.57 9.54 4.37
N ALA A 103 1.98 9.04 5.47
CA ALA A 103 0.54 8.97 5.63
C ALA A 103 -0.13 10.35 5.56
N ALA A 104 0.47 11.36 6.19
CA ALA A 104 -0.03 12.74 6.15
C ALA A 104 0.01 13.34 4.74
N VAL A 105 1.07 13.07 3.96
CA VAL A 105 1.18 13.50 2.57
C VAL A 105 0.11 12.81 1.72
N MET A 106 -0.05 11.50 1.83
CA MET A 106 -1.06 10.74 1.08
C MET A 106 -2.47 11.24 1.39
N LEU A 107 -2.78 11.46 2.66
CA LEU A 107 -4.08 12.00 3.09
C LEU A 107 -4.30 13.43 2.60
N ARG A 108 -3.29 14.29 2.67
CA ARG A 108 -3.35 15.65 2.11
C ARG A 108 -3.62 15.62 0.61
N GLN A 109 -2.94 14.76 -0.13
CA GLN A 109 -3.15 14.58 -1.57
C GLN A 109 -4.60 14.18 -1.87
N LEU A 110 -5.14 13.22 -1.13
CA LEU A 110 -6.53 12.78 -1.31
C LEU A 110 -7.53 13.91 -1.02
N LEU A 111 -7.34 14.67 0.07
CA LEU A 111 -8.32 15.65 0.54
C LEU A 111 -8.18 17.00 -0.15
N LYS A 112 -6.97 17.48 -0.40
CA LYS A 112 -6.67 18.85 -0.85
C LYS A 112 -5.99 18.94 -2.22
N GLY A 113 -5.60 17.81 -2.81
CA GLY A 113 -4.97 17.81 -4.13
C GLY A 113 -5.94 18.25 -5.23
N SER A 114 -5.42 18.85 -6.29
CA SER A 114 -6.19 19.34 -7.45
C SER A 114 -6.28 18.31 -8.60
N GLN A 115 -5.82 17.09 -8.37
CA GLN A 115 -5.89 15.98 -9.31
C GLN A 115 -7.35 15.64 -9.68
N SER A 116 -7.54 14.97 -10.82
CA SER A 116 -8.85 14.55 -11.30
C SER A 116 -9.56 13.62 -10.31
N SER A 117 -10.89 13.55 -10.39
CA SER A 117 -11.70 12.64 -9.57
C SER A 117 -11.27 11.19 -9.75
N MET A 118 -10.89 10.78 -10.95
CA MET A 118 -10.40 9.44 -11.23
C MET A 118 -9.09 9.13 -10.49
N GLN A 119 -8.13 10.07 -10.53
CA GLN A 119 -6.85 9.91 -9.82
C GLN A 119 -7.06 9.82 -8.30
N LYS A 120 -7.96 10.63 -7.72
CA LYS A 120 -8.33 10.54 -6.30
C LYS A 120 -8.93 9.18 -5.93
N GLN A 121 -9.77 8.63 -6.79
CA GLN A 121 -10.37 7.31 -6.57
C GLN A 121 -9.32 6.20 -6.61
N ILE A 122 -8.40 6.25 -7.57
CA ILE A 122 -7.28 5.30 -7.65
C ILE A 122 -6.40 5.43 -6.41
N LEU A 123 -6.05 6.65 -6.02
CA LEU A 123 -5.24 6.91 -4.83
C LEU A 123 -5.91 6.38 -3.56
N LEU A 124 -7.22 6.63 -3.40
CA LEU A 124 -8.01 6.08 -2.28
C LEU A 124 -7.97 4.55 -2.28
N LEU A 125 -8.16 3.93 -3.46
CA LEU A 125 -8.13 2.48 -3.58
C LEU A 125 -6.76 1.90 -3.16
N ILE A 126 -5.67 2.51 -3.63
CA ILE A 126 -4.31 2.13 -3.23
C ILE A 126 -4.16 2.26 -1.70
N MET A 127 -4.55 3.39 -1.12
CA MET A 127 -4.45 3.62 0.33
C MET A 127 -5.25 2.60 1.16
N LEU A 128 -6.42 2.18 0.67
CA LEU A 128 -7.23 1.14 1.32
C LEU A 128 -6.58 -0.24 1.18
N ARG A 129 -6.02 -0.55 0.02
CA ARG A 129 -5.29 -1.80 -0.21
C ARG A 129 -4.06 -1.93 0.68
N MET A 130 -3.32 -0.86 0.88
CA MET A 130 -2.18 -0.78 1.79
C MET A 130 -2.49 -1.17 3.24
N LEU A 131 -3.76 -1.14 3.67
CA LEU A 131 -4.18 -1.62 5.00
C LEU A 131 -4.26 -3.15 5.09
N ILE A 132 -4.31 -3.84 3.96
CA ILE A 132 -4.65 -5.27 3.90
C ILE A 132 -3.50 -6.09 3.32
N ASP A 133 -2.64 -5.48 2.49
CA ASP A 133 -1.55 -6.16 1.80
C ASP A 133 -0.31 -5.28 1.60
N PHE A 134 0.79 -5.87 1.08
CA PHE A 134 2.06 -5.19 0.78
C PHE A 134 2.15 -4.77 -0.70
N ASP A 135 1.19 -4.00 -1.14
CA ASP A 135 1.05 -3.61 -2.55
C ASP A 135 2.18 -2.69 -3.04
N LEU A 136 2.77 -1.86 -2.18
CA LEU A 136 3.86 -0.94 -2.54
C LEU A 136 5.19 -1.65 -2.86
N GLN A 137 5.32 -2.93 -2.53
CA GLN A 137 6.45 -3.75 -2.96
C GLN A 137 6.41 -4.02 -4.47
N PHE A 138 5.25 -3.87 -5.09
CA PHE A 138 5.10 -3.96 -6.55
C PHE A 138 5.34 -2.59 -7.18
N THR A 139 6.44 -2.44 -7.92
CA THR A 139 6.86 -1.18 -8.56
C THR A 139 5.73 -0.56 -9.42
N ALA A 140 4.94 -1.37 -10.09
CA ALA A 140 3.82 -0.90 -10.92
C ALA A 140 2.76 -0.16 -10.09
N ILE A 141 2.44 -0.63 -8.88
CA ILE A 141 1.47 0.02 -8.00
C ILE A 141 2.05 1.31 -7.41
N GLY A 142 3.33 1.28 -7.03
CA GLY A 142 4.05 2.47 -6.58
C GLY A 142 4.07 3.57 -7.65
N LEU A 143 4.40 3.22 -8.90
CA LEU A 143 4.36 4.16 -10.03
C LEU A 143 2.95 4.69 -10.30
N LEU A 144 1.94 3.82 -10.27
CA LEU A 144 0.54 4.24 -10.42
C LEU A 144 0.15 5.22 -9.31
N GLY A 145 0.54 4.96 -8.08
CA GLY A 145 0.34 5.87 -6.95
C GLY A 145 0.99 7.23 -7.19
N LEU A 146 2.24 7.27 -7.63
CA LEU A 146 2.95 8.50 -8.00
C LEU A 146 2.23 9.28 -9.10
N LEU A 147 1.76 8.61 -10.16
CA LEU A 147 1.00 9.25 -11.25
C LEU A 147 -0.34 9.85 -10.79
N CYS A 148 -0.86 9.39 -9.67
CA CYS A 148 -2.10 9.90 -9.08
C CYS A 148 -1.88 11.08 -8.12
N LEU A 149 -0.63 11.47 -7.82
CA LEU A 149 -0.34 12.62 -6.96
C LEU A 149 -0.54 13.95 -7.72
N ASP A 150 -0.87 14.97 -6.97
CA ASP A 150 -0.90 16.36 -7.45
C ASP A 150 0.46 17.00 -7.22
N TYR A 151 1.17 17.26 -8.28
CA TYR A 151 2.47 17.95 -8.25
C TYR A 151 2.34 19.48 -8.32
N GLY A 152 1.11 19.99 -8.23
CA GLY A 152 0.82 21.39 -8.42
C GLY A 152 0.89 21.81 -9.90
N LYS A 153 0.13 22.85 -10.26
CA LYS A 153 0.35 23.51 -11.54
C LYS A 153 1.60 24.36 -11.38
N ALA A 154 2.58 24.13 -12.21
CA ALA A 154 3.66 25.09 -12.40
C ALA A 154 3.04 26.37 -12.98
N GLU A 155 2.57 27.25 -12.10
CA GLU A 155 2.06 28.55 -12.53
C GLU A 155 3.19 29.33 -13.15
N GLY A 156 3.14 29.48 -14.47
CA GLY A 156 3.52 30.67 -15.21
C GLY A 156 4.99 31.03 -15.29
N SER A 157 5.95 30.27 -14.81
CA SER A 157 7.38 30.58 -14.98
C SER A 157 8.20 29.39 -15.51
N LEU A 158 7.66 28.69 -16.49
CA LEU A 158 8.40 27.71 -17.29
C LEU A 158 9.31 28.42 -18.33
N LYS A 159 10.09 29.41 -17.89
CA LYS A 159 11.19 29.91 -18.69
C LYS A 159 12.45 29.05 -18.37
N LYS A 160 12.75 28.12 -19.25
CA LYS A 160 14.09 27.52 -19.51
C LYS A 160 14.86 26.80 -18.40
N LYS A 161 14.45 26.87 -17.13
CA LYS A 161 15.11 26.15 -16.02
C LYS A 161 14.64 24.69 -15.87
N THR A 162 13.45 24.40 -16.34
CA THR A 162 12.73 23.15 -16.13
C THR A 162 13.35 21.93 -16.80
N LYS A 163 13.99 22.06 -17.97
CA LYS A 163 14.57 20.90 -18.65
C LYS A 163 15.71 20.21 -17.87
N ILE A 164 16.46 20.98 -17.12
CA ILE A 164 17.60 20.43 -16.35
C ILE A 164 17.08 19.78 -15.05
N GLU A 165 16.17 20.46 -14.35
CA GLU A 165 15.56 19.93 -13.11
C GLU A 165 14.73 18.69 -13.38
N ASP A 166 13.93 18.67 -14.47
CA ASP A 166 13.17 17.50 -14.90
C ASP A 166 14.09 16.34 -15.33
N CYS A 167 15.21 16.64 -16.03
CA CYS A 167 16.22 15.62 -16.36
C CYS A 167 16.91 15.08 -15.12
N ILE A 168 17.28 15.93 -14.15
CA ILE A 168 17.87 15.49 -12.88
C ILE A 168 16.88 14.63 -12.11
N PHE A 169 15.62 15.06 -12.00
CA PHE A 169 14.57 14.31 -11.32
C PHE A 169 14.31 12.93 -11.96
N LEU A 170 14.18 12.88 -13.30
CA LEU A 170 14.04 11.64 -14.05
C LEU A 170 15.27 10.75 -13.91
N THR A 171 16.47 11.33 -13.90
CA THR A 171 17.73 10.57 -13.72
C THR A 171 17.80 9.98 -12.31
N VAL A 172 17.45 10.73 -11.28
CA VAL A 172 17.43 10.26 -9.88
C VAL A 172 16.42 9.13 -9.71
N ILE A 173 15.20 9.28 -10.28
CA ILE A 173 14.19 8.21 -10.26
C ILE A 173 14.70 6.98 -11.01
N SER A 174 15.28 7.15 -12.20
CA SER A 174 15.79 6.04 -13.01
C SER A 174 16.93 5.29 -12.31
N VAL A 175 17.86 6.02 -11.72
CA VAL A 175 18.96 5.45 -10.91
C VAL A 175 18.41 4.76 -9.67
N GLY A 176 17.42 5.35 -8.99
CA GLY A 176 16.73 4.73 -7.87
C GLY A 176 16.03 3.43 -8.27
N CYS A 177 15.30 3.43 -9.38
CA CYS A 177 14.65 2.23 -9.92
C CYS A 177 15.68 1.14 -10.27
N ILE A 178 16.79 1.51 -10.93
CA ILE A 178 17.87 0.58 -11.28
C ILE A 178 18.49 0.00 -9.99
N TYR A 179 18.82 0.85 -9.02
CA TYR A 179 19.37 0.42 -7.73
C TYR A 179 18.43 -0.55 -6.98
N PHE A 180 17.12 -0.32 -7.04
CA PHE A 180 16.13 -1.24 -6.49
C PHE A 180 15.98 -2.55 -7.27
N CYS A 181 16.24 -2.54 -8.58
CA CYS A 181 16.16 -3.75 -9.41
C CYS A 181 17.41 -4.62 -9.34
N ILE A 182 18.59 -4.06 -9.01
CA ILE A 182 19.86 -4.80 -8.95
C ILE A 182 19.81 -5.99 -7.97
N PRO A 183 19.32 -5.87 -6.71
CA PRO A 183 19.22 -7.01 -5.81
C PRO A 183 18.31 -8.12 -6.36
N PHE A 184 17.21 -7.74 -7.03
CA PHE A 184 16.29 -8.69 -7.66
C PHE A 184 16.88 -9.46 -8.83
N LEU A 185 17.89 -8.89 -9.49
CA LEU A 185 18.60 -9.53 -10.61
C LEU A 185 19.81 -10.36 -10.15
N LEU A 186 20.31 -10.11 -8.94
CA LEU A 186 21.47 -10.83 -8.38
C LEU A 186 21.07 -12.01 -7.48
N ASP A 187 19.82 -12.07 -7.02
CA ASP A 187 19.28 -13.17 -6.21
C ASP A 187 18.65 -14.31 -7.06
N TYR A 188 18.80 -14.27 -8.38
CA TYR A 188 18.52 -15.33 -9.33
C TYR A 188 19.85 -15.77 -9.96
#